data_7d4e2de6da01aef38f7035fe027e8d04
#
_entry.id   7d4e2de6da01aef38f7035fe027e8d04
#
_cell.length_a   1.000
_cell.length_b   1.000
_cell.length_c   1.000
_cell.angle_alpha   90.00
_cell.angle_beta   90.00
_cell.angle_gamma   90.00
#
_symmetry.space_group_name_H-M   'P 1'
#
loop_
_entity.id
_entity.type
_entity.pdbx_description
1 polymer ?
#
loop_
_entity_poly.entity_id
_entity_poly.type
_entity_poly.pdbx_seq_one_letter_code
_entity_poly.pdbx_strand_id
1 'polypeptide(L)' 'MAKTAPKENLIRLPEVQRKTGYSKAWIYKLISNGEFPKQVRLGSRSVAFIESEIGYWIAQRIAESRAA' A
#
# COMPACT_ATOMS: atom_id res chain seq x y z
N MET A 1 19.35 -8.94 -19.73
CA MET A 1 19.07 -8.78 -19.17
C MET A 1 18.37 -8.70 -18.91
N ALA A 2 18.41 -8.83 -18.97
CA ALA A 2 17.54 -8.81 -18.50
C ALA A 2 17.08 -8.26 -17.64
N LYS A 3 16.82 -7.74 -17.80
CA LYS A 3 16.43 -7.23 -16.82
C LYS A 3 15.56 -7.93 -16.16
N THR A 4 15.73 -8.14 -15.25
CA THR A 4 14.92 -8.89 -14.39
C THR A 4 13.71 -8.09 -14.01
N ALA A 5 12.56 -8.63 -14.24
CA ALA A 5 11.35 -7.96 -13.78
C ALA A 5 11.38 -7.93 -12.26
N PRO A 6 10.95 -6.84 -11.66
CA PRO A 6 10.83 -6.79 -10.21
C PRO A 6 9.87 -7.86 -9.74
N LYS A 7 10.13 -8.43 -8.59
CA LYS A 7 9.26 -9.44 -8.02
C LYS A 7 8.17 -8.83 -7.17
N GLU A 8 7.74 -7.65 -7.56
CA GLU A 8 6.69 -6.98 -6.82
C GLU A 8 5.34 -7.40 -7.33
N ASN A 9 4.42 -7.54 -6.42
CA ASN A 9 3.03 -7.75 -6.77
C ASN A 9 2.28 -6.46 -6.57
N LEU A 10 1.40 -6.18 -7.50
CA LEU A 10 0.54 -5.02 -7.41
C LEU A 10 -0.83 -5.48 -6.94
N ILE A 11 -1.40 -4.75 -5.99
CA ILE A 11 -2.72 -5.06 -5.49
C ILE A 11 -3.60 -3.83 -5.64
N ARG A 12 -4.89 -4.06 -5.73
CA ARG A 12 -5.84 -2.98 -5.93
C ARG A 12 -6.41 -2.54 -4.59
N LEU A 13 -7.12 -1.43 -4.62
CA LEU A 13 -7.64 -0.83 -3.41
C LEU A 13 -8.49 -1.77 -2.55
N PRO A 14 -9.40 -2.57 -3.13
CA PRO A 14 -10.18 -3.48 -2.27
C PRO A 14 -9.31 -4.43 -1.47
N GLU A 15 -8.20 -4.87 -2.07
CA GLU A 15 -7.28 -5.74 -1.36
C GLU A 15 -6.57 -5.00 -0.23
N VAL A 16 -6.18 -3.76 -0.48
CA VAL A 16 -5.55 -2.94 0.56
C VAL A 16 -6.52 -2.73 1.71
N GLN A 17 -7.78 -2.47 1.39
CA GLN A 17 -8.79 -2.30 2.41
C GLN A 17 -8.96 -3.56 3.25
N ARG A 18 -8.93 -4.72 2.60
CA ARG A 18 -9.07 -5.97 3.31
C ARG A 18 -7.88 -6.22 4.23
N LYS A 19 -6.67 -5.90 3.76
CA LYS A 19 -5.47 -6.13 4.55
C LYS A 19 -5.35 -5.18 5.73
N THR A 20 -5.83 -3.96 5.59
CA THR A 20 -5.68 -2.96 6.64
C THR A 20 -6.93 -2.77 7.48
N GLY A 21 -8.07 -3.12 6.94
CA GLY A 21 -9.34 -2.87 7.61
C GLY A 21 -9.81 -1.42 7.50
N TYR A 22 -9.12 -0.61 6.71
CA TYR A 22 -9.46 0.80 6.57
C TYR A 22 -10.52 1.01 5.50
N SER A 23 -11.23 2.12 5.62
CA SER A 23 -12.13 2.55 4.56
C SER A 23 -11.32 3.20 3.44
N LYS A 24 -11.95 3.29 2.27
CA LYS A 24 -11.32 3.95 1.14
C LYS A 24 -10.97 5.41 1.48
N ALA A 25 -11.91 6.11 2.12
CA ALA A 25 -11.69 7.51 2.45
C ALA A 25 -10.50 7.67 3.40
N TRP A 26 -10.37 6.76 4.36
CA TRP A 26 -9.28 6.85 5.32
C TRP A 26 -7.93 6.60 4.65
N ILE A 27 -7.89 5.62 3.75
CA ILE A 27 -6.64 5.33 3.03
C ILE A 27 -6.21 6.55 2.23
N TYR A 28 -7.12 7.19 1.52
CA TYR A 28 -6.75 8.36 0.74
C TYR A 28 -6.35 9.53 1.60
N LYS A 29 -6.95 9.65 2.77
CA LYS A 29 -6.53 10.69 3.71
C LYS A 29 -5.10 10.46 4.17
N LEU A 30 -4.76 9.21 4.50
CA LEU A 30 -3.40 8.89 4.91
C LEU A 30 -2.40 9.14 3.79
N ILE A 31 -2.77 8.82 2.56
CA ILE A 31 -1.91 9.07 1.42
C ILE A 31 -1.65 10.58 1.27
N SER A 32 -2.71 11.37 1.38
CA SER A 32 -2.56 12.80 1.19
C SER A 32 -1.74 13.44 2.31
N ASN A 33 -1.70 12.82 3.48
CA ASN A 33 -0.89 13.29 4.59
C ASN A 33 0.54 12.76 4.55
N GLY A 34 0.86 11.93 3.55
CA GLY A 34 2.18 11.33 3.47
C GLY A 34 2.42 10.23 4.48
N GLU A 35 1.35 9.62 4.99
CA GLU A 35 1.44 8.62 6.04
C GLU A 35 1.10 7.21 5.59
N PHE A 36 1.03 7.00 4.29
CA PHE A 36 0.69 5.70 3.74
C PHE A 36 1.44 5.55 2.42
N PRO A 37 1.82 4.34 2.03
CA PRO A 37 2.50 4.16 0.75
C PRO A 37 1.69 4.70 -0.40
N LYS A 38 2.34 5.42 -1.28
CA LYS A 38 1.66 6.05 -2.40
C LYS A 38 1.25 5.01 -3.42
N GLN A 39 0.14 5.28 -4.07
CA GLN A 39 -0.34 4.41 -5.12
C GLN A 39 0.52 4.55 -6.37
N VAL A 40 0.52 3.50 -7.18
CA VAL A 40 1.20 3.47 -8.45
C VAL A 40 0.16 3.64 -9.53
N ARG A 41 0.41 4.56 -10.44
CA ARG A 41 -0.52 4.78 -11.54
C ARG A 41 -0.25 3.78 -12.64
N LEU A 42 -1.26 3.01 -12.99
CA LEU A 42 -1.15 2.01 -14.05
C LEU A 42 -1.64 2.53 -15.40
N GLY A 43 -2.46 3.56 -15.39
CA GLY A 43 -3.00 4.13 -16.60
C GLY A 43 -3.76 5.38 -16.22
N SER A 44 -4.58 5.88 -17.13
CA SER A 44 -5.25 7.15 -16.88
C SER A 44 -6.22 7.07 -15.72
N ARG A 45 -6.79 5.89 -15.45
CA ARG A 45 -7.77 5.73 -14.40
C ARG A 45 -7.49 4.55 -13.49
N SER A 46 -6.36 3.89 -13.70
CA SER A 46 -6.05 2.68 -12.94
C SER A 46 -4.91 2.94 -12.01
N VAL A 47 -5.09 2.60 -10.75
CA VAL A 47 -4.03 2.71 -9.76
C VAL A 47 -3.95 1.40 -9.00
N ALA A 48 -2.79 1.14 -8.43
CA ALA A 48 -2.56 -0.05 -7.63
C ALA A 48 -1.57 0.31 -6.54
N PHE A 49 -1.31 -0.63 -5.68
CA PHE A 49 -0.35 -0.46 -4.60
C PHE A 49 0.66 -1.59 -4.67
N ILE A 50 1.87 -1.32 -4.25
CA ILE A 50 2.91 -2.34 -4.21
C ILE A 50 2.69 -3.16 -2.94
N GLU A 51 2.45 -4.45 -3.11
CA GLU A 51 2.07 -5.30 -2.00
C GLU A 51 3.10 -5.32 -0.89
N SER A 52 4.38 -5.37 -1.24
CA SER A 52 5.43 -5.40 -0.23
C SER A 52 5.46 -4.13 0.60
N GLU A 53 5.17 -2.99 -0.02
CA GLU A 53 5.10 -1.73 0.73
C GLU A 53 3.95 -1.73 1.71
N ILE A 54 2.82 -2.27 1.29
CA ILE A 54 1.67 -2.35 2.17
C ILE A 54 1.98 -3.28 3.35
N GLY A 55 2.60 -4.42 3.06
CA GLY A 55 2.98 -5.35 4.12
C GLY A 55 3.95 -4.74 5.11
N TYR A 56 4.94 -4.03 4.60
CA TYR A 56 5.93 -3.38 5.46
C TYR A 56 5.27 -2.31 6.33
N TRP A 57 4.37 -1.53 5.73
CA TRP A 57 3.66 -0.49 6.47
C TRP A 57 2.83 -1.09 7.61
N ILE A 58 2.12 -2.18 7.31
CA ILE A 58 1.32 -2.87 8.34
C ILE A 58 2.22 -3.38 9.45
N ALA A 59 3.34 -4.00 9.08
CA ALA A 59 4.27 -4.52 10.08
C ALA A 59 4.80 -3.41 10.98
N GLN A 60 5.09 -2.26 10.39
CA GLN A 60 5.57 -1.12 11.16
C GLN A 60 4.50 -0.61 12.14
N ARG A 61 3.25 -0.56 11.70
CA ARG A 61 2.18 -0.13 12.58
C ARG A 61 2.03 -1.09 13.76
N ILE A 62 2.14 -2.38 13.49
CA ILE A 62 2.04 -3.38 14.55
C ILE A 62 3.19 -3.21 15.53
N ALA A 63 4.40 -3.05 15.01
CA ALA A 63 5.57 -2.91 15.86
C ALA A 63 5.47 -1.67 16.75
N GLU A 64 5.06 -0.54 16.16
CA GLU A 64 4.94 0.70 16.92
C GLU A 64 3.89 0.55 18.03
N SER A 65 2.80 -0.11 17.71
CA SER A 65 1.73 -0.29 18.68
C SER A 65 2.19 -1.16 19.85
N ARG A 66 2.98 -2.18 19.53
CA ARG A 66 3.42 -3.13 20.57
C ARG A 66 4.62 -2.65 21.35
N ALA A 67 5.35 -1.69 20.80
CA ALA A 67 6.51 -1.14 21.47
C ALA A 67 6.11 -0.11 22.53
N ALA A 68 4.92 0.46 22.39
CA ALA A 68 4.48 1.52 23.28
C ALA A 68 4.09 1.00 24.66
#